data_c7b2dc948bbaff673aefbc2aa387e40f
#
_entry.id   c7b2dc948bbaff673aefbc2aa387e40f
#
_cell.length_a   1.000
_cell.length_b   1.000
_cell.length_c   1.000
_cell.angle_alpha   90.00
_cell.angle_beta   90.00
_cell.angle_gamma   90.00
#
_symmetry.space_group_name_H-M   'P 1'
#
loop_
_entity.id
_entity.type
_entity.pdbx_description
1 polymer ?
#
loop_
_entity_poly.entity_id
_entity_poly.type
_entity_poly.pdbx_seq_one_letter_code
_entity_poly.pdbx_strand_id
1 'polypeptide(L)'
;MQDWSLNRMYRILPLLVTACAFAASPAHAQSVADFYKGKTVTLVVSSAPGGGYDALSRTVAPHLSRHIPGNPSVVVRNMSGAGGIVAVNHLFNVAAKDGTVIANVQNNTPFEPLFGTKEAIYDPLKFNWLGTPSIETAILTVWHLAPVTTWKDVLTKEITMGSSGVNSTPSFYGRLLIETLGLKLKLIVGYESQSRVFLAMERGEVDGYPSVFYSALTSTRPTWVPEKKVKLLVQVGLEKDPNLPDVPAALDLARNADDRALIEVGAAPLGTGRPFLMPPGVPADRVAAMQKAMADTFKDPAFLEEAKKRQLDVSSPRTGQELHALVQRIYTKTPPHVITRLRKIMNPGG
;
A
#
# COMPACT_ATOMS: atom_id res chain seq x y z
N MET A 1 -66.31 6.23 68.46
CA MET A 1 -65.09 7.04 68.75
C MET A 1 -64.12 6.64 67.67
N GLN A 2 -64.26 7.19 66.61
CA GLN A 2 -63.79 8.32 65.84
C GLN A 2 -62.36 8.11 65.37
N ASP A 3 -62.31 7.79 64.06
CA ASP A 3 -61.20 7.80 63.13
C ASP A 3 -60.40 9.10 63.20
N TRP A 4 -59.10 8.98 63.40
CA TRP A 4 -58.14 10.06 63.18
C TRP A 4 -56.72 9.55 62.88
N SER A 5 -56.49 8.97 61.69
CA SER A 5 -55.09 8.65 61.30
C SER A 5 -54.80 8.46 59.80
N LEU A 6 -55.65 8.89 58.89
CA LEU A 6 -55.37 8.60 57.42
C LEU A 6 -55.12 9.83 56.54
N ASN A 7 -55.00 11.04 57.09
CA ASN A 7 -54.94 12.25 56.23
C ASN A 7 -53.59 13.00 56.23
N ARG A 8 -52.49 12.39 56.68
CA ARG A 8 -51.16 13.04 56.69
C ARG A 8 -50.12 12.45 55.79
N MET A 9 -50.45 11.39 54.97
CA MET A 9 -49.46 10.67 54.22
C MET A 9 -49.41 11.05 52.71
N TYR A 10 -50.29 11.91 52.21
CA TYR A 10 -50.39 12.29 50.83
C TYR A 10 -49.80 13.64 50.41
N ARG A 11 -49.12 14.35 51.35
CA ARG A 11 -48.57 15.71 51.06
C ARG A 11 -47.07 15.83 50.88
N ILE A 12 -46.29 14.71 50.90
CA ILE A 12 -44.82 14.75 50.78
C ILE A 12 -44.35 14.13 49.48
N LEU A 13 -45.23 13.58 48.65
CA LEU A 13 -44.79 12.83 47.42
C LEU A 13 -44.56 13.66 46.16
N PRO A 14 -44.90 14.93 45.95
CA PRO A 14 -44.60 15.65 44.73
C PRO A 14 -43.26 16.41 44.72
N LEU A 15 -42.47 16.45 45.82
CA LEU A 15 -41.25 17.25 45.88
C LEU A 15 -39.96 16.46 45.54
N LEU A 16 -40.02 15.13 45.40
CA LEU A 16 -38.83 14.32 45.07
C LEU A 16 -38.66 13.99 43.57
N VAL A 17 -39.67 14.25 42.74
CA VAL A 17 -39.62 13.93 41.30
C VAL A 17 -38.99 15.05 40.46
N THR A 18 -38.90 16.27 40.98
CA THR A 18 -38.43 17.44 40.25
C THR A 18 -36.89 17.65 40.30
N ALA A 19 -36.16 16.90 41.14
CA ALA A 19 -34.71 17.07 41.34
C ALA A 19 -33.83 16.23 40.44
N CYS A 20 -34.35 15.26 39.65
CA CYS A 20 -33.55 14.39 38.76
C CYS A 20 -33.50 14.84 37.31
N ALA A 21 -34.09 15.95 36.91
CA ALA A 21 -34.18 16.40 35.51
C ALA A 21 -33.05 17.36 35.05
N PHE A 22 -32.07 17.67 35.90
CA PHE A 22 -31.08 18.73 35.62
C PHE A 22 -29.62 18.25 35.57
N ALA A 23 -29.33 17.02 35.19
CA ALA A 23 -27.93 16.59 35.03
C ALA A 23 -27.64 15.82 33.70
N ALA A 24 -28.43 16.04 32.65
CA ALA A 24 -27.99 15.70 31.31
C ALA A 24 -27.25 16.92 30.72
N SER A 25 -26.04 17.21 31.24
CA SER A 25 -25.12 18.04 30.48
C SER A 25 -24.89 17.35 29.12
N PRO A 26 -25.13 18.04 27.99
CA PRO A 26 -24.73 17.48 26.73
C PRO A 26 -23.24 17.15 26.85
N ALA A 27 -22.89 15.88 26.79
CA ALA A 27 -21.51 15.48 26.59
C ALA A 27 -21.11 16.10 25.26
N HIS A 28 -20.50 17.29 25.30
CA HIS A 28 -19.89 17.86 24.13
C HIS A 28 -18.81 16.86 23.70
N ALA A 29 -19.08 16.09 22.65
CA ALA A 29 -18.07 15.27 22.03
C ALA A 29 -16.87 16.20 21.75
N GLN A 30 -15.74 15.91 22.35
CA GLN A 30 -14.50 16.69 22.17
C GLN A 30 -14.27 16.84 20.68
N SER A 31 -14.09 18.08 20.18
CA SER A 31 -13.83 18.28 18.76
C SER A 31 -12.54 17.57 18.37
N VAL A 32 -12.45 17.12 17.12
CA VAL A 32 -11.23 16.48 16.61
C VAL A 32 -10.01 17.40 16.77
N ALA A 33 -10.19 18.71 16.61
CA ALA A 33 -9.13 19.69 16.81
C ALA A 33 -8.66 19.78 18.27
N ASP A 34 -9.60 19.79 19.22
CA ASP A 34 -9.26 19.78 20.65
C ASP A 34 -8.61 18.47 21.07
N PHE A 35 -9.00 17.35 20.46
CA PHE A 35 -8.37 16.06 20.73
C PHE A 35 -6.90 16.06 20.31
N TYR A 36 -6.56 16.55 19.10
CA TYR A 36 -5.20 16.52 18.59
C TYR A 36 -4.32 17.66 19.11
N LYS A 37 -4.89 18.73 19.62
CA LYS A 37 -4.13 19.88 20.13
C LYS A 37 -3.12 19.47 21.21
N GLY A 38 -1.85 19.76 20.98
CA GLY A 38 -0.74 19.42 21.88
C GLY A 38 -0.38 17.94 21.95
N LYS A 39 -1.01 17.07 21.13
CA LYS A 39 -0.66 15.66 21.06
C LYS A 39 0.47 15.39 20.06
N THR A 40 1.02 14.19 20.15
CA THR A 40 1.95 13.63 19.19
C THR A 40 1.26 12.47 18.46
N VAL A 41 1.27 12.51 17.13
CA VAL A 41 0.89 11.39 16.26
C VAL A 41 2.17 10.63 15.91
N THR A 42 2.17 9.33 16.18
CA THR A 42 3.27 8.44 15.80
C THR A 42 3.01 7.87 14.41
N LEU A 43 3.92 8.15 13.45
CA LEU A 43 3.93 7.53 12.13
C LEU A 43 4.92 6.36 12.14
N VAL A 44 4.41 5.15 12.26
CA VAL A 44 5.19 3.91 12.20
C VAL A 44 5.57 3.62 10.74
N VAL A 45 6.84 3.32 10.49
CA VAL A 45 7.34 2.93 9.15
C VAL A 45 7.78 1.47 9.20
N SER A 46 7.19 0.64 8.34
CA SER A 46 7.43 -0.82 8.34
C SER A 46 8.79 -1.24 7.77
N SER A 47 9.69 -0.31 7.51
CA SER A 47 11.03 -0.55 6.98
C SER A 47 12.12 0.07 7.86
N ALA A 48 13.37 -0.34 7.60
CA ALA A 48 14.54 0.26 8.24
C ALA A 48 14.72 1.74 7.83
N PRO A 49 15.41 2.55 8.65
CA PRO A 49 15.75 3.92 8.31
C PRO A 49 16.57 4.01 7.01
N GLY A 50 16.39 5.12 6.27
CA GLY A 50 17.16 5.44 5.05
C GLY A 50 16.61 4.82 3.78
N GLY A 51 15.58 3.97 3.84
CA GLY A 51 14.89 3.44 2.65
C GLY A 51 13.81 4.38 2.11
N GLY A 52 13.23 4.04 0.94
CA GLY A 52 12.21 4.86 0.28
C GLY A 52 10.94 5.10 1.11
N TYR A 53 10.51 4.13 1.91
CA TYR A 53 9.37 4.30 2.84
C TYR A 53 9.72 5.27 3.98
N ASP A 54 10.94 5.20 4.52
CA ASP A 54 11.41 6.11 5.56
C ASP A 54 11.54 7.54 5.02
N ALA A 55 12.18 7.70 3.85
CA ALA A 55 12.32 9.00 3.18
C ALA A 55 10.95 9.64 2.89
N LEU A 56 10.00 8.88 2.35
CA LEU A 56 8.63 9.34 2.11
C LEU A 56 7.95 9.76 3.42
N SER A 57 8.01 8.92 4.45
CA SER A 57 7.34 9.20 5.73
C SER A 57 7.90 10.45 6.42
N ARG A 58 9.22 10.65 6.37
CA ARG A 58 9.86 11.86 6.92
C ARG A 58 9.54 13.12 6.12
N THR A 59 9.28 12.98 4.82
CA THR A 59 8.80 14.09 3.98
C THR A 59 7.33 14.38 4.26
N VAL A 60 6.48 13.37 4.39
CA VAL A 60 5.04 13.52 4.68
C VAL A 60 4.79 14.12 6.07
N ALA A 61 5.53 13.69 7.10
CA ALA A 61 5.23 13.99 8.51
C ALA A 61 5.06 15.50 8.82
N PRO A 62 5.97 16.41 8.44
CA PRO A 62 5.84 17.85 8.75
C PRO A 62 4.68 18.50 7.97
N HIS A 63 4.38 18.03 6.76
CA HIS A 63 3.27 18.53 5.96
C HIS A 63 1.94 18.03 6.53
N LEU A 64 1.83 16.74 6.83
CA LEU A 64 0.64 16.14 7.43
C LEU A 64 0.26 16.82 8.76
N SER A 65 1.24 17.15 9.61
CA SER A 65 1.04 17.89 10.85
C SER A 65 0.20 19.16 10.67
N ARG A 66 0.42 19.91 9.59
CA ARG A 66 -0.30 21.16 9.28
C ARG A 66 -1.75 20.95 8.82
N HIS A 67 -2.05 19.76 8.28
CA HIS A 67 -3.38 19.44 7.76
C HIS A 67 -4.26 18.70 8.80
N ILE A 68 -3.69 18.10 9.84
CA ILE A 68 -4.47 17.51 10.92
C ILE A 68 -5.09 18.62 11.78
N PRO A 69 -6.42 18.61 12.03
CA PRO A 69 -7.04 19.58 12.93
C PRO A 69 -6.35 19.58 14.31
N GLY A 70 -6.03 20.76 14.85
CA GLY A 70 -5.27 20.91 16.09
C GLY A 70 -3.75 20.86 15.94
N ASN A 71 -3.23 20.66 14.75
CA ASN A 71 -1.81 20.72 14.38
C ASN A 71 -0.89 19.93 15.34
N PRO A 72 -1.14 18.62 15.56
CA PRO A 72 -0.28 17.81 16.43
C PRO A 72 1.10 17.63 15.82
N SER A 73 2.11 17.36 16.65
CA SER A 73 3.41 16.92 16.14
C SER A 73 3.29 15.53 15.51
N VAL A 74 3.90 15.30 14.33
CA VAL A 74 3.97 13.97 13.72
C VAL A 74 5.41 13.45 13.79
N VAL A 75 5.61 12.34 14.52
CA VAL A 75 6.94 11.75 14.77
C VAL A 75 7.07 10.41 14.07
N VAL A 76 8.11 10.25 13.25
CA VAL A 76 8.39 9.03 12.50
C VAL A 76 9.17 8.03 13.37
N ARG A 77 8.69 6.78 13.43
CA ARG A 77 9.32 5.64 14.12
C ARG A 77 9.42 4.43 13.21
N ASN A 78 10.62 3.94 12.98
CA ASN A 78 10.82 2.73 12.17
C ASN A 78 10.56 1.47 13.03
N MET A 79 9.86 0.50 12.44
CA MET A 79 9.58 -0.81 13.01
C MET A 79 9.74 -1.86 11.90
N SER A 80 10.99 -2.17 11.58
CA SER A 80 11.34 -3.15 10.54
C SER A 80 11.21 -4.59 11.05
N GLY A 81 11.07 -5.53 10.13
CA GLY A 81 11.09 -6.97 10.41
C GLY A 81 10.10 -7.74 9.56
N ALA A 82 10.48 -8.96 9.17
CA ALA A 82 9.67 -9.89 8.39
C ALA A 82 8.95 -9.21 7.19
N GLY A 83 9.68 -8.44 6.37
CA GLY A 83 9.08 -7.76 5.21
C GLY A 83 8.02 -6.71 5.57
N GLY A 84 8.02 -6.17 6.80
CA GLY A 84 7.04 -5.20 7.29
C GLY A 84 5.91 -5.81 8.12
N ILE A 85 5.78 -7.13 8.18
CA ILE A 85 4.71 -7.84 8.92
C ILE A 85 4.73 -7.48 10.41
N VAL A 86 5.91 -7.29 11.02
CA VAL A 86 6.04 -6.90 12.42
C VAL A 86 5.29 -5.59 12.71
N ALA A 87 5.48 -4.58 11.89
CA ALA A 87 4.81 -3.28 12.04
C ALA A 87 3.29 -3.38 11.84
N VAL A 88 2.84 -4.17 10.85
CA VAL A 88 1.41 -4.32 10.55
C VAL A 88 0.70 -5.12 11.64
N ASN A 89 1.32 -6.18 12.17
CA ASN A 89 0.82 -6.91 13.34
C ASN A 89 0.72 -6.00 14.56
N HIS A 90 1.74 -5.17 14.82
CA HIS A 90 1.70 -4.19 15.91
C HIS A 90 0.57 -3.18 15.71
N LEU A 91 0.44 -2.62 14.50
CA LEU A 91 -0.64 -1.66 14.19
C LEU A 91 -2.03 -2.25 14.45
N PHE A 92 -2.25 -3.50 14.05
CA PHE A 92 -3.54 -4.15 14.17
C PHE A 92 -3.90 -4.52 15.61
N ASN A 93 -2.94 -5.14 16.34
CA ASN A 93 -3.21 -5.82 17.59
C ASN A 93 -2.85 -4.98 18.83
N VAL A 94 -1.86 -4.06 18.74
CA VAL A 94 -1.22 -3.42 19.90
C VAL A 94 -1.36 -1.91 19.91
N ALA A 95 -1.31 -1.26 18.74
CA ALA A 95 -1.31 0.19 18.62
C ALA A 95 -2.55 0.83 19.25
N ALA A 96 -2.39 2.04 19.80
CA ALA A 96 -3.51 2.83 20.35
C ALA A 96 -4.57 3.07 19.26
N LYS A 97 -5.83 2.84 19.61
CA LYS A 97 -6.99 2.96 18.72
C LYS A 97 -7.71 4.31 18.88
N ASP A 98 -6.98 5.32 19.32
CA ASP A 98 -7.52 6.67 19.59
C ASP A 98 -7.28 7.67 18.46
N GLY A 99 -6.53 7.29 17.43
CA GLY A 99 -6.17 8.14 16.29
C GLY A 99 -4.76 8.73 16.37
N THR A 100 -4.00 8.46 17.44
CA THR A 100 -2.61 8.98 17.59
C THR A 100 -1.55 8.09 16.95
N VAL A 101 -1.91 6.96 16.35
CA VAL A 101 -1.00 6.07 15.64
C VAL A 101 -1.46 5.85 14.21
N ILE A 102 -0.56 6.09 13.27
CA ILE A 102 -0.72 5.76 11.85
C ILE A 102 0.51 4.99 11.38
N ALA A 103 0.44 4.30 10.26
CA ALA A 103 1.59 3.59 9.71
C ALA A 103 1.72 3.78 8.20
N ASN A 104 2.95 3.85 7.70
CA ASN A 104 3.31 3.65 6.31
C ASN A 104 3.89 2.24 6.15
N VAL A 105 3.19 1.37 5.42
CA VAL A 105 3.50 -0.05 5.34
C VAL A 105 3.95 -0.45 3.95
N GLN A 106 4.72 -1.54 3.86
CA GLN A 106 5.11 -2.10 2.56
C GLN A 106 3.88 -2.58 1.80
N ASN A 107 3.88 -2.39 0.49
CA ASN A 107 2.74 -2.61 -0.39
C ASN A 107 2.23 -4.06 -0.44
N ASN A 108 3.11 -5.04 -0.21
CA ASN A 108 2.74 -6.45 -0.15
C ASN A 108 2.04 -6.83 1.15
N THR A 109 2.34 -6.14 2.27
CA THR A 109 1.85 -6.54 3.59
C THR A 109 0.33 -6.66 3.67
N PRO A 110 -0.51 -5.82 3.05
CA PRO A 110 -1.95 -6.02 3.06
C PRO A 110 -2.42 -7.34 2.43
N PHE A 111 -1.59 -7.97 1.60
CA PHE A 111 -1.94 -9.19 0.87
C PHE A 111 -1.28 -10.46 1.44
N GLU A 112 -0.39 -10.33 2.41
CA GLU A 112 0.31 -11.46 3.03
C GLU A 112 -0.62 -12.55 3.61
N PRO A 113 -1.75 -12.21 4.29
CA PRO A 113 -2.71 -13.24 4.71
C PRO A 113 -3.32 -14.00 3.53
N LEU A 114 -3.60 -13.30 2.41
CA LEU A 114 -4.12 -13.92 1.20
C LEU A 114 -3.09 -14.85 0.54
N PHE A 115 -1.82 -14.46 0.59
CA PHE A 115 -0.70 -15.24 0.06
C PHE A 115 -0.36 -16.45 0.93
N GLY A 116 -0.91 -16.53 2.14
CA GLY A 116 -0.76 -17.68 3.04
C GLY A 116 0.39 -17.55 4.04
N THR A 117 0.88 -16.34 4.25
CA THR A 117 1.91 -16.04 5.26
C THR A 117 1.30 -16.17 6.66
N LYS A 118 1.72 -17.19 7.42
CA LYS A 118 1.15 -17.52 8.73
C LYS A 118 1.43 -16.47 9.79
N GLU A 119 2.53 -15.75 9.65
CA GLU A 119 2.98 -14.69 10.55
C GLU A 119 2.14 -13.41 10.43
N ALA A 120 1.35 -13.28 9.36
CA ALA A 120 0.48 -12.14 9.12
C ALA A 120 -0.86 -12.32 9.88
N ILE A 121 -0.88 -11.96 11.17
CA ILE A 121 -2.01 -12.15 12.09
C ILE A 121 -2.89 -10.90 12.19
N TYR A 122 -3.34 -10.37 11.07
CA TYR A 122 -4.22 -9.19 10.93
C TYR A 122 -5.24 -9.42 9.82
N ASP A 123 -6.32 -8.66 9.88
CA ASP A 123 -7.34 -8.62 8.83
C ASP A 123 -7.22 -7.30 8.05
N PRO A 124 -6.77 -7.31 6.80
CA PRO A 124 -6.56 -6.10 6.00
C PRO A 124 -7.83 -5.32 5.73
N LEU A 125 -9.00 -5.97 5.79
CA LEU A 125 -10.30 -5.36 5.56
C LEU A 125 -10.77 -4.50 6.75
N LYS A 126 -10.13 -4.65 7.91
CA LYS A 126 -10.48 -3.89 9.13
C LYS A 126 -9.63 -2.65 9.37
N PHE A 127 -8.56 -2.45 8.61
CA PHE A 127 -7.77 -1.22 8.72
C PHE A 127 -8.55 0.00 8.20
N ASN A 128 -8.26 1.13 8.79
CA ASN A 128 -8.67 2.42 8.25
C ASN A 128 -7.60 2.90 7.27
N TRP A 129 -7.88 2.80 5.99
CA TRP A 129 -6.99 3.22 4.91
C TRP A 129 -6.99 4.73 4.79
N LEU A 130 -5.81 5.35 4.72
CA LEU A 130 -5.64 6.80 4.64
C LEU A 130 -5.32 7.29 3.23
N GLY A 131 -4.66 6.45 2.44
CA GLY A 131 -4.26 6.76 1.06
C GLY A 131 -2.83 6.37 0.75
N THR A 132 -2.41 6.66 -0.47
CA THR A 132 -1.04 6.53 -0.98
C THR A 132 -0.71 7.72 -1.89
N PRO A 133 0.54 8.22 -1.93
CA PRO A 133 0.90 9.31 -2.83
C PRO A 133 1.14 8.84 -4.28
N SER A 134 1.39 7.55 -4.49
CA SER A 134 1.63 6.97 -5.82
C SER A 134 1.25 5.50 -5.85
N ILE A 135 0.99 5.00 -7.05
CA ILE A 135 0.95 3.57 -7.39
C ILE A 135 2.18 3.22 -8.20
N GLU A 136 2.48 1.93 -8.33
CA GLU A 136 3.67 1.47 -9.06
C GLU A 136 3.27 0.69 -10.31
N THR A 137 4.12 0.78 -11.33
CA THR A 137 4.06 -0.04 -12.54
C THR A 137 5.35 -0.82 -12.67
N ALA A 138 5.25 -2.14 -12.75
CA ALA A 138 6.39 -3.01 -13.00
C ALA A 138 6.51 -3.29 -14.50
N ILE A 139 7.74 -3.31 -15.04
CA ILE A 139 7.97 -3.42 -16.48
C ILE A 139 8.93 -4.56 -16.80
N LEU A 140 8.51 -5.45 -17.68
CA LEU A 140 9.41 -6.39 -18.36
C LEU A 140 10.27 -5.60 -19.34
N THR A 141 11.57 -5.52 -19.05
CA THR A 141 12.52 -4.67 -19.77
C THR A 141 13.66 -5.52 -20.35
N VAL A 142 14.01 -5.29 -21.61
CA VAL A 142 15.19 -5.93 -22.25
C VAL A 142 16.17 -4.90 -22.74
N TRP A 143 17.44 -5.28 -22.81
CA TRP A 143 18.50 -4.46 -23.38
C TRP A 143 18.28 -4.27 -24.88
N HIS A 144 18.70 -3.16 -25.46
CA HIS A 144 18.43 -2.85 -26.88
C HIS A 144 19.04 -3.88 -27.85
N LEU A 145 20.11 -4.57 -27.45
CA LEU A 145 20.76 -5.62 -28.23
C LEU A 145 20.11 -7.00 -28.04
N ALA A 146 19.17 -7.14 -27.11
CA ALA A 146 18.46 -8.41 -26.92
C ALA A 146 17.78 -8.86 -28.24
N PRO A 147 17.71 -10.18 -28.46
CA PRO A 147 17.28 -10.74 -29.76
C PRO A 147 15.77 -10.68 -29.99
N VAL A 148 15.04 -9.83 -29.21
CA VAL A 148 13.59 -9.60 -29.28
C VAL A 148 13.32 -8.11 -29.35
N THR A 149 12.18 -7.75 -29.94
CA THR A 149 11.76 -6.34 -30.10
C THR A 149 10.41 -6.09 -29.42
N THR A 150 9.55 -7.10 -29.40
CA THR A 150 8.21 -7.05 -28.83
C THR A 150 7.97 -8.23 -27.88
N TRP A 151 6.94 -8.14 -27.05
CA TRP A 151 6.52 -9.27 -26.21
C TRP A 151 6.12 -10.50 -27.03
N LYS A 152 5.63 -10.33 -28.28
CA LYS A 152 5.25 -11.43 -29.18
C LYS A 152 6.43 -12.28 -29.57
N ASP A 153 7.60 -11.69 -29.72
CA ASP A 153 8.83 -12.44 -30.05
C ASP A 153 9.19 -13.41 -28.92
N VAL A 154 8.88 -13.00 -27.65
CA VAL A 154 9.16 -13.80 -26.45
C VAL A 154 8.23 -15.01 -26.31
N LEU A 155 7.13 -15.08 -27.08
CA LEU A 155 6.28 -16.28 -27.13
C LEU A 155 6.99 -17.46 -27.83
N THR A 156 7.89 -17.16 -28.74
CA THR A 156 8.59 -18.16 -29.57
C THR A 156 10.07 -18.27 -29.24
N LYS A 157 10.72 -17.18 -28.85
CA LYS A 157 12.14 -17.09 -28.58
C LYS A 157 12.39 -16.95 -27.06
N GLU A 158 13.19 -17.86 -26.49
CA GLU A 158 13.63 -17.77 -25.10
C GLU A 158 14.65 -16.64 -24.94
N ILE A 159 14.49 -15.87 -23.85
CA ILE A 159 15.42 -14.81 -23.43
C ILE A 159 15.82 -14.99 -21.96
N THR A 160 17.04 -14.57 -21.64
CA THR A 160 17.60 -14.64 -20.27
C THR A 160 17.29 -13.38 -19.49
N MET A 161 16.79 -13.56 -18.26
CA MET A 161 16.34 -12.48 -17.41
C MET A 161 17.04 -12.54 -16.04
N GLY A 162 17.82 -11.52 -15.71
CA GLY A 162 18.52 -11.45 -14.42
C GLY A 162 17.57 -11.19 -13.26
N SER A 163 17.82 -11.82 -12.10
CA SER A 163 17.05 -11.61 -10.88
C SER A 163 17.89 -11.82 -9.62
N SER A 164 17.50 -11.22 -8.50
CA SER A 164 18.26 -11.30 -7.25
C SER A 164 18.10 -12.64 -6.53
N GLY A 165 16.92 -13.23 -6.52
CA GLY A 165 16.66 -14.51 -5.83
C GLY A 165 15.40 -15.18 -6.31
N VAL A 166 15.24 -16.46 -5.96
CA VAL A 166 14.06 -17.25 -6.37
C VAL A 166 12.77 -16.59 -5.90
N ASN A 167 12.71 -16.14 -4.66
CA ASN A 167 11.52 -15.53 -4.06
C ASN A 167 11.50 -14.00 -4.12
N SER A 168 12.38 -13.40 -4.94
CA SER A 168 12.42 -11.95 -5.12
C SER A 168 11.26 -11.44 -5.98
N THR A 169 10.92 -10.16 -5.81
CA THR A 169 9.89 -9.48 -6.62
C THR A 169 10.10 -9.65 -8.13
N PRO A 170 11.31 -9.45 -8.69
CA PRO A 170 11.53 -9.67 -10.13
C PRO A 170 11.29 -11.12 -10.55
N SER A 171 11.72 -12.10 -9.77
CA SER A 171 11.45 -13.51 -10.07
C SER A 171 9.95 -13.82 -10.01
N PHE A 172 9.23 -13.26 -9.05
CA PHE A 172 7.78 -13.41 -8.94
C PHE A 172 7.06 -12.91 -10.19
N TYR A 173 7.32 -11.65 -10.61
CA TYR A 173 6.68 -11.12 -11.82
C TYR A 173 7.13 -11.83 -13.09
N GLY A 174 8.39 -12.26 -13.18
CA GLY A 174 8.85 -13.10 -14.28
C GLY A 174 8.05 -14.39 -14.40
N ARG A 175 7.86 -15.13 -13.29
CA ARG A 175 7.03 -16.35 -13.27
C ARG A 175 5.55 -16.06 -13.53
N LEU A 176 5.03 -14.95 -13.03
CA LEU A 176 3.66 -14.52 -13.31
C LEU A 176 3.44 -14.35 -14.82
N LEU A 177 4.36 -13.68 -15.52
CA LEU A 177 4.27 -13.47 -16.96
C LEU A 177 4.48 -14.78 -17.76
N ILE A 178 5.36 -15.67 -17.31
CA ILE A 178 5.49 -17.04 -17.88
C ILE A 178 4.15 -17.77 -17.77
N GLU A 179 3.59 -17.82 -16.57
CA GLU A 179 2.37 -18.58 -16.28
C GLU A 179 1.14 -18.04 -16.99
N THR A 180 0.98 -16.70 -17.06
CA THR A 180 -0.24 -16.06 -17.55
C THR A 180 -0.20 -15.69 -19.03
N LEU A 181 0.96 -15.36 -19.57
CA LEU A 181 1.12 -14.94 -20.96
C LEU A 181 1.83 -16.00 -21.83
N GLY A 182 2.45 -17.00 -21.21
CA GLY A 182 3.24 -18.01 -21.95
C GLY A 182 4.59 -17.50 -22.46
N LEU A 183 5.14 -16.45 -21.85
CA LEU A 183 6.43 -15.90 -22.26
C LEU A 183 7.57 -16.88 -21.95
N LYS A 184 8.51 -17.02 -22.87
CA LYS A 184 9.70 -17.88 -22.71
C LYS A 184 10.82 -17.09 -22.02
N LEU A 185 10.71 -16.94 -20.67
CA LEU A 185 11.70 -16.26 -19.85
C LEU A 185 12.52 -17.28 -19.06
N LYS A 186 13.84 -17.29 -19.25
CA LYS A 186 14.78 -18.06 -18.42
C LYS A 186 15.32 -17.15 -17.31
N LEU A 187 14.89 -17.38 -16.07
CA LEU A 187 15.31 -16.58 -14.92
C LEU A 187 16.69 -17.01 -14.44
N ILE A 188 17.64 -16.09 -14.44
CA ILE A 188 19.00 -16.26 -13.91
C ILE A 188 19.04 -15.54 -12.55
N VAL A 189 19.05 -16.31 -11.47
CA VAL A 189 19.02 -15.78 -10.09
C VAL A 189 20.43 -15.68 -9.50
N GLY A 190 20.60 -14.88 -8.44
CA GLY A 190 21.86 -14.75 -7.71
C GLY A 190 22.54 -13.38 -7.85
N TYR A 191 21.92 -12.44 -8.53
CA TYR A 191 22.42 -11.06 -8.58
C TYR A 191 22.15 -10.37 -7.22
N GLU A 192 23.14 -9.69 -6.67
CA GLU A 192 23.07 -9.03 -5.37
C GLU A 192 22.03 -7.89 -5.34
N SER A 193 21.80 -7.23 -6.48
CA SER A 193 20.92 -6.07 -6.58
C SER A 193 20.45 -5.81 -8.01
N GLN A 194 19.40 -4.98 -8.17
CA GLN A 194 18.96 -4.46 -9.47
C GLN A 194 20.09 -3.82 -10.28
N SER A 195 20.96 -3.05 -9.62
CA SER A 195 22.10 -2.39 -10.30
C SER A 195 23.09 -3.41 -10.87
N ARG A 196 23.27 -4.56 -10.23
CA ARG A 196 24.11 -5.64 -10.75
C ARG A 196 23.48 -6.30 -11.98
N VAL A 197 22.16 -6.47 -12.01
CA VAL A 197 21.47 -6.96 -13.22
C VAL A 197 21.58 -5.94 -14.35
N PHE A 198 21.46 -4.65 -14.07
CA PHE A 198 21.64 -3.61 -15.08
C PHE A 198 23.03 -3.65 -15.73
N LEU A 199 24.08 -3.84 -14.93
CA LEU A 199 25.45 -4.03 -15.45
C LEU A 199 25.59 -5.31 -16.29
N ALA A 200 24.92 -6.41 -15.88
CA ALA A 200 24.89 -7.65 -16.63
C ALA A 200 24.18 -7.49 -17.99
N MET A 201 23.09 -6.70 -18.03
CA MET A 201 22.40 -6.33 -19.29
C MET A 201 23.33 -5.52 -20.21
N GLU A 202 24.04 -4.51 -19.68
CA GLU A 202 25.00 -3.68 -20.44
C GLU A 202 26.16 -4.52 -21.03
N ARG A 203 26.55 -5.62 -20.36
CA ARG A 203 27.60 -6.54 -20.78
C ARG A 203 27.10 -7.68 -21.68
N GLY A 204 25.77 -7.79 -21.84
CA GLY A 204 25.17 -8.90 -22.62
C GLY A 204 25.19 -10.25 -21.90
N GLU A 205 25.40 -10.28 -20.58
CA GLU A 205 25.35 -11.51 -19.75
C GLU A 205 23.91 -12.03 -19.60
N VAL A 206 22.94 -11.13 -19.59
CA VAL A 206 21.50 -11.41 -19.64
C VAL A 206 20.81 -10.44 -20.60
N ASP A 207 19.71 -10.89 -21.20
CA ASP A 207 18.95 -10.09 -22.15
C ASP A 207 18.13 -8.97 -21.48
N GLY A 208 17.71 -9.15 -20.20
CA GLY A 208 16.84 -8.18 -19.56
C GLY A 208 16.60 -8.40 -18.07
N TYR A 209 15.61 -7.65 -17.57
CA TYR A 209 15.13 -7.68 -16.21
C TYR A 209 13.60 -7.89 -16.19
N PRO A 210 13.08 -8.90 -15.48
CA PRO A 210 11.68 -9.31 -15.63
C PRO A 210 10.68 -8.33 -15.02
N SER A 211 11.13 -7.46 -14.12
CA SER A 211 10.25 -6.50 -13.44
C SER A 211 11.05 -5.39 -12.78
N VAL A 212 11.24 -4.30 -13.47
CA VAL A 212 11.70 -3.05 -12.87
C VAL A 212 10.51 -2.13 -12.64
N PHE A 213 10.44 -1.46 -11.49
CA PHE A 213 9.45 -0.41 -11.31
C PHE A 213 9.83 0.80 -12.16
N TYR A 214 8.85 1.37 -12.87
CA TYR A 214 9.11 2.48 -13.78
C TYR A 214 9.72 3.68 -13.05
N SER A 215 9.23 4.00 -11.86
CA SER A 215 9.79 5.02 -11.00
C SER A 215 11.27 4.79 -10.67
N ALA A 216 11.63 3.53 -10.37
CA ALA A 216 13.01 3.14 -10.09
C ALA A 216 13.90 3.16 -11.35
N LEU A 217 13.37 2.78 -12.51
CA LEU A 217 14.11 2.84 -13.77
C LEU A 217 14.46 4.28 -14.14
N THR A 218 13.48 5.17 -14.13
CA THR A 218 13.66 6.58 -14.53
C THR A 218 14.51 7.37 -13.55
N SER A 219 14.49 7.03 -12.24
CA SER A 219 15.34 7.69 -11.25
C SER A 219 16.80 7.20 -11.28
N THR A 220 17.04 5.89 -11.49
CA THR A 220 18.38 5.31 -11.45
C THR A 220 19.08 5.27 -12.80
N ARG A 221 18.33 5.27 -13.89
CA ARG A 221 18.81 5.22 -15.28
C ARG A 221 18.00 6.18 -16.18
N PRO A 222 18.02 7.50 -15.90
CA PRO A 222 17.14 8.47 -16.55
C PRO A 222 17.30 8.54 -18.07
N THR A 223 18.46 8.14 -18.61
CA THR A 223 18.75 8.19 -20.04
C THR A 223 18.32 6.92 -20.79
N TRP A 224 18.07 5.81 -20.11
CA TRP A 224 17.87 4.52 -20.78
C TRP A 224 16.61 4.49 -21.64
N VAL A 225 15.51 5.04 -21.17
CA VAL A 225 14.26 5.08 -21.93
C VAL A 225 14.32 6.10 -23.07
N PRO A 226 14.68 7.40 -22.84
CA PRO A 226 14.73 8.37 -23.93
C PRO A 226 15.80 8.06 -25.00
N GLU A 227 16.95 7.48 -24.61
CA GLU A 227 18.00 7.06 -25.55
C GLU A 227 17.76 5.68 -26.16
N LYS A 228 16.61 5.05 -25.86
CA LYS A 228 16.23 3.71 -26.37
C LYS A 228 17.26 2.61 -26.09
N LYS A 229 18.00 2.72 -24.97
CA LYS A 229 18.94 1.69 -24.48
C LYS A 229 18.23 0.44 -23.98
N VAL A 230 16.95 0.55 -23.66
CA VAL A 230 16.08 -0.55 -23.28
C VAL A 230 14.79 -0.53 -24.08
N LYS A 231 14.22 -1.72 -24.28
CA LYS A 231 12.89 -1.91 -24.84
C LYS A 231 11.96 -2.33 -23.70
N LEU A 232 10.83 -1.67 -23.56
CA LEU A 232 9.80 -1.96 -22.57
C LEU A 232 8.76 -2.86 -23.21
N LEU A 233 8.70 -4.13 -22.82
CA LEU A 233 7.93 -5.13 -23.55
C LEU A 233 6.50 -5.30 -23.02
N VAL A 234 6.32 -5.30 -21.69
CA VAL A 234 5.03 -5.47 -21.01
C VAL A 234 5.03 -4.65 -19.74
N GLN A 235 3.97 -3.92 -19.48
CA GLN A 235 3.73 -3.29 -18.18
C GLN A 235 2.78 -4.14 -17.33
N VAL A 236 3.12 -4.32 -16.06
CA VAL A 236 2.31 -4.99 -15.03
C VAL A 236 1.84 -3.94 -14.04
N GLY A 237 0.54 -3.81 -13.90
CA GLY A 237 -0.14 -2.89 -13.01
C GLY A 237 -1.63 -3.16 -13.05
N LEU A 238 -2.40 -2.56 -12.17
CA LEU A 238 -3.87 -2.65 -12.18
C LEU A 238 -4.50 -1.73 -13.23
N GLU A 239 -3.75 -0.72 -13.63
CA GLU A 239 -4.11 0.26 -14.65
C GLU A 239 -2.93 0.41 -15.61
N LYS A 240 -3.20 0.88 -16.81
CA LYS A 240 -2.16 1.25 -17.77
C LYS A 240 -1.50 2.55 -17.32
N ASP A 241 -0.18 2.57 -17.24
CA ASP A 241 0.56 3.78 -16.86
C ASP A 241 0.43 4.84 -17.97
N PRO A 242 -0.03 6.07 -17.66
CA PRO A 242 -0.20 7.14 -18.63
C PRO A 242 1.12 7.58 -19.28
N ASN A 243 2.27 7.34 -18.63
CA ASN A 243 3.59 7.63 -19.18
C ASN A 243 4.08 6.53 -20.15
N LEU A 244 3.34 5.42 -20.25
CA LEU A 244 3.68 4.25 -21.06
C LEU A 244 2.53 3.86 -22.02
N PRO A 245 1.99 4.80 -22.81
CA PRO A 245 0.81 4.55 -23.63
C PRO A 245 1.01 3.44 -24.68
N ASP A 246 2.23 3.26 -25.15
CA ASP A 246 2.56 2.30 -26.20
C ASP A 246 3.02 0.92 -25.67
N VAL A 247 3.26 0.80 -24.35
CA VAL A 247 3.64 -0.48 -23.74
C VAL A 247 2.38 -1.27 -23.40
N PRO A 248 2.22 -2.51 -23.92
CA PRO A 248 1.02 -3.30 -23.66
C PRO A 248 0.90 -3.68 -22.16
N ALA A 249 -0.30 -3.61 -21.62
CA ALA A 249 -0.55 -4.00 -20.23
C ALA A 249 -0.78 -5.52 -20.13
N ALA A 250 -0.17 -6.18 -19.16
CA ALA A 250 -0.30 -7.62 -18.95
C ALA A 250 -1.78 -8.04 -18.80
N LEU A 251 -2.62 -7.22 -18.15
CA LEU A 251 -4.06 -7.45 -18.02
C LEU A 251 -4.78 -7.57 -19.37
N ASP A 252 -4.35 -6.80 -20.38
CA ASP A 252 -4.96 -6.82 -21.71
C ASP A 252 -4.44 -8.00 -22.56
N LEU A 253 -3.30 -8.57 -22.18
CA LEU A 253 -2.67 -9.71 -22.85
C LEU A 253 -3.06 -11.06 -22.23
N ALA A 254 -3.82 -11.09 -21.15
CA ALA A 254 -4.24 -12.30 -20.48
C ALA A 254 -4.96 -13.25 -21.45
N ARG A 255 -4.59 -14.55 -21.44
CA ARG A 255 -5.10 -15.55 -22.39
C ARG A 255 -6.54 -15.97 -22.09
N ASN A 256 -6.98 -15.83 -20.84
CA ASN A 256 -8.32 -16.18 -20.37
C ASN A 256 -8.65 -15.43 -19.06
N ALA A 257 -9.86 -15.62 -18.54
CA ALA A 257 -10.35 -14.94 -17.33
C ALA A 257 -9.53 -15.30 -16.08
N ASP A 258 -9.08 -16.55 -15.94
CA ASP A 258 -8.27 -16.99 -14.80
C ASP A 258 -6.87 -16.39 -14.83
N ASP A 259 -6.23 -16.31 -16.00
CA ASP A 259 -4.94 -15.66 -16.17
C ASP A 259 -5.06 -14.15 -15.87
N ARG A 260 -6.16 -13.51 -16.32
CA ARG A 260 -6.45 -12.11 -15.99
C ARG A 260 -6.61 -11.90 -14.47
N ALA A 261 -7.38 -12.76 -13.80
CA ALA A 261 -7.55 -12.70 -12.35
C ALA A 261 -6.23 -12.95 -11.61
N LEU A 262 -5.36 -13.83 -12.13
CA LEU A 262 -4.05 -14.11 -11.57
C LEU A 262 -3.09 -12.92 -11.71
N ILE A 263 -3.10 -12.22 -12.84
CA ILE A 263 -2.36 -10.96 -13.03
C ILE A 263 -2.90 -9.89 -12.08
N GLU A 264 -4.22 -9.76 -11.96
CA GLU A 264 -4.85 -8.76 -11.11
C GLU A 264 -4.46 -8.93 -9.63
N VAL A 265 -4.56 -10.13 -9.09
CA VAL A 265 -4.16 -10.38 -7.69
C VAL A 265 -2.65 -10.25 -7.49
N GLY A 266 -1.84 -10.66 -8.47
CA GLY A 266 -0.38 -10.50 -8.44
C GLY A 266 0.06 -9.04 -8.52
N ALA A 267 -0.69 -8.20 -9.23
CA ALA A 267 -0.43 -6.77 -9.37
C ALA A 267 -1.05 -5.91 -8.25
N ALA A 268 -1.90 -6.48 -7.39
CA ALA A 268 -2.59 -5.73 -6.34
C ALA A 268 -1.64 -4.93 -5.42
N PRO A 269 -0.46 -5.46 -5.01
CA PRO A 269 0.53 -4.68 -4.26
C PRO A 269 1.00 -3.41 -4.98
N LEU A 270 1.12 -3.42 -6.30
CA LEU A 270 1.51 -2.26 -7.10
C LEU A 270 0.46 -1.16 -7.02
N GLY A 271 -0.83 -1.54 -7.04
CA GLY A 271 -1.96 -0.63 -6.93
C GLY A 271 -2.13 0.01 -5.55
N THR A 272 -1.52 -0.54 -4.50
CA THR A 272 -1.50 0.11 -3.18
C THR A 272 -0.32 1.06 -3.00
N GLY A 273 0.73 0.93 -3.80
CA GLY A 273 1.90 1.80 -3.77
C GLY A 273 2.61 1.82 -2.42
N ARG A 274 2.59 2.94 -1.71
CA ARG A 274 3.17 3.09 -0.36
C ARG A 274 2.08 3.50 0.63
N PRO A 275 1.19 2.59 1.02
CA PRO A 275 -0.05 2.94 1.70
C PRO A 275 0.15 3.40 3.13
N PHE A 276 -0.70 4.35 3.54
CA PHE A 276 -0.84 4.80 4.92
C PHE A 276 -2.11 4.23 5.54
N LEU A 277 -2.01 3.73 6.77
CA LEU A 277 -3.06 3.02 7.50
C LEU A 277 -3.21 3.56 8.92
N MET A 278 -4.43 3.42 9.48
CA MET A 278 -4.67 3.46 10.93
C MET A 278 -5.18 2.10 11.42
N PRO A 279 -5.00 1.79 12.73
CA PRO A 279 -5.54 0.56 13.30
C PRO A 279 -7.06 0.51 13.23
N PRO A 280 -7.67 -0.68 13.31
CA PRO A 280 -9.12 -0.82 13.45
C PRO A 280 -9.61 -0.24 14.78
N GLY A 281 -10.87 0.21 14.82
CA GLY A 281 -11.52 0.67 16.05
C GLY A 281 -11.20 2.12 16.47
N VAL A 282 -10.53 2.89 15.60
CA VAL A 282 -10.38 4.34 15.77
C VAL A 282 -11.75 5.02 15.57
N PRO A 283 -12.13 6.03 16.38
CA PRO A 283 -13.35 6.80 16.18
C PRO A 283 -13.49 7.37 14.77
N ALA A 284 -14.69 7.25 14.19
CA ALA A 284 -14.94 7.55 12.78
C ALA A 284 -14.63 9.01 12.40
N ASP A 285 -14.88 9.95 13.29
CA ASP A 285 -14.57 11.37 13.12
C ASP A 285 -13.06 11.63 12.98
N ARG A 286 -12.24 10.92 13.76
CA ARG A 286 -10.77 11.00 13.69
C ARG A 286 -10.22 10.30 12.45
N VAL A 287 -10.84 9.20 12.04
CA VAL A 287 -10.50 8.54 10.75
C VAL A 287 -10.78 9.48 9.59
N ALA A 288 -11.97 10.08 9.53
CA ALA A 288 -12.34 11.01 8.47
C ALA A 288 -11.41 12.24 8.43
N ALA A 289 -11.06 12.80 9.58
CA ALA A 289 -10.14 13.92 9.68
C ALA A 289 -8.74 13.55 9.18
N MET A 290 -8.22 12.37 9.53
CA MET A 290 -6.91 11.91 9.10
C MET A 290 -6.88 11.57 7.60
N GLN A 291 -7.95 10.97 7.06
CA GLN A 291 -8.11 10.73 5.62
C GLN A 291 -8.08 12.06 4.84
N LYS A 292 -8.82 13.06 5.32
CA LYS A 292 -8.81 14.39 4.72
C LYS A 292 -7.43 15.04 4.81
N ALA A 293 -6.79 15.01 5.97
CA ALA A 293 -5.46 15.58 6.18
C ALA A 293 -4.42 14.92 5.26
N MET A 294 -4.49 13.61 5.06
CA MET A 294 -3.60 12.89 4.14
C MET A 294 -3.85 13.30 2.68
N ALA A 295 -5.11 13.36 2.26
CA ALA A 295 -5.48 13.79 0.91
C ALA A 295 -5.07 15.24 0.62
N ASP A 296 -5.21 16.13 1.60
CA ASP A 296 -4.76 17.52 1.50
C ASP A 296 -3.22 17.61 1.45
N THR A 297 -2.52 16.78 2.23
CA THR A 297 -1.05 16.69 2.19
C THR A 297 -0.55 16.30 0.80
N PHE A 298 -1.16 15.31 0.15
CA PHE A 298 -0.74 14.87 -1.19
C PHE A 298 -1.02 15.89 -2.30
N LYS A 299 -1.78 16.94 -2.00
CA LYS A 299 -2.07 18.06 -2.91
C LYS A 299 -1.34 19.36 -2.51
N ASP A 300 -0.69 19.39 -1.34
CA ASP A 300 0.02 20.56 -0.84
C ASP A 300 1.21 20.91 -1.74
N PRO A 301 1.25 22.11 -2.36
CA PRO A 301 2.35 22.50 -3.24
C PRO A 301 3.72 22.41 -2.57
N ALA A 302 3.81 22.72 -1.27
CA ALA A 302 5.06 22.65 -0.54
C ALA A 302 5.54 21.20 -0.35
N PHE A 303 4.60 20.26 -0.13
CA PHE A 303 4.91 18.82 -0.11
C PHE A 303 5.38 18.34 -1.49
N LEU A 304 4.67 18.71 -2.55
CA LEU A 304 5.00 18.29 -3.92
C LEU A 304 6.38 18.81 -4.34
N GLU A 305 6.72 20.05 -3.99
CA GLU A 305 8.04 20.62 -4.27
C GLU A 305 9.16 19.89 -3.49
N GLU A 306 8.95 19.60 -2.19
CA GLU A 306 9.91 18.85 -1.40
C GLU A 306 10.08 17.42 -1.90
N ALA A 307 8.99 16.73 -2.25
CA ALA A 307 9.00 15.41 -2.83
C ALA A 307 9.80 15.37 -4.14
N LYS A 308 9.60 16.36 -5.02
CA LYS A 308 10.35 16.51 -6.27
C LYS A 308 11.86 16.69 -6.01
N LYS A 309 12.24 17.56 -5.07
CA LYS A 309 13.65 17.75 -4.67
C LYS A 309 14.32 16.48 -4.17
N ARG A 310 13.54 15.63 -3.49
CA ARG A 310 13.97 14.33 -2.94
C ARG A 310 13.81 13.17 -3.91
N GLN A 311 13.35 13.42 -5.13
CA GLN A 311 13.06 12.40 -6.16
C GLN A 311 12.08 11.30 -5.66
N LEU A 312 11.10 11.70 -4.85
CA LEU A 312 10.03 10.83 -4.40
C LEU A 312 8.90 10.85 -5.43
N ASP A 313 8.42 9.67 -5.82
CA ASP A 313 7.24 9.57 -6.66
C ASP A 313 5.96 9.84 -5.85
N VAL A 314 5.21 10.84 -6.29
CA VAL A 314 3.94 11.29 -5.71
C VAL A 314 2.92 11.61 -6.82
N SER A 315 3.09 10.99 -7.99
CA SER A 315 2.42 11.36 -9.24
C SER A 315 0.99 10.83 -9.36
N SER A 316 0.64 9.79 -8.61
CA SER A 316 -0.63 9.07 -8.79
C SER A 316 -1.30 8.80 -7.43
N PRO A 317 -1.71 9.84 -6.69
CA PRO A 317 -2.29 9.65 -5.36
C PRO A 317 -3.62 8.90 -5.44
N ARG A 318 -3.86 8.03 -4.44
CA ARG A 318 -5.14 7.35 -4.20
C ARG A 318 -5.62 7.64 -2.79
N THR A 319 -6.92 7.79 -2.66
CA THR A 319 -7.60 7.98 -1.37
C THR A 319 -7.65 6.69 -0.57
N GLY A 320 -7.89 6.81 0.73
CA GLY A 320 -8.09 5.64 1.59
C GLY A 320 -9.29 4.78 1.16
N GLN A 321 -10.36 5.41 0.65
CA GLN A 321 -11.54 4.71 0.15
C GLN A 321 -11.23 3.87 -1.10
N GLU A 322 -10.48 4.42 -2.06
CA GLU A 322 -10.04 3.69 -3.26
C GLU A 322 -9.16 2.49 -2.90
N LEU A 323 -8.22 2.67 -1.96
CA LEU A 323 -7.37 1.56 -1.49
C LEU A 323 -8.16 0.49 -0.75
N HIS A 324 -9.10 0.87 0.11
CA HIS A 324 -9.97 -0.07 0.80
C HIS A 324 -10.82 -0.88 -0.19
N ALA A 325 -11.42 -0.20 -1.18
CA ALA A 325 -12.22 -0.84 -2.23
C ALA A 325 -11.37 -1.82 -3.06
N LEU A 326 -10.12 -1.45 -3.41
CA LEU A 326 -9.18 -2.34 -4.09
C LEU A 326 -8.93 -3.61 -3.26
N VAL A 327 -8.52 -3.46 -2.01
CA VAL A 327 -8.21 -4.61 -1.15
C VAL A 327 -9.45 -5.47 -0.93
N GLN A 328 -10.61 -4.87 -0.67
CA GLN A 328 -11.87 -5.59 -0.53
C GLN A 328 -12.20 -6.39 -1.80
N ARG A 329 -12.05 -5.80 -2.98
CA ARG A 329 -12.29 -6.47 -4.26
C ARG A 329 -11.36 -7.68 -4.44
N ILE A 330 -10.08 -7.52 -4.18
CA ILE A 330 -9.09 -8.61 -4.28
C ILE A 330 -9.44 -9.75 -3.32
N TYR A 331 -9.78 -9.46 -2.07
CA TYR A 331 -10.11 -10.49 -1.08
C TYR A 331 -11.44 -11.21 -1.35
N THR A 332 -12.44 -10.52 -1.92
CA THR A 332 -13.79 -11.06 -2.08
C THR A 332 -14.09 -11.60 -3.49
N LYS A 333 -13.35 -11.16 -4.50
CA LYS A 333 -13.64 -11.51 -5.91
C LYS A 333 -12.62 -12.44 -6.54
N THR A 334 -11.43 -12.62 -5.94
CA THR A 334 -10.44 -13.56 -6.51
C THR A 334 -10.85 -15.00 -6.23
N PRO A 335 -11.01 -15.85 -7.25
CA PRO A 335 -11.41 -17.24 -7.07
C PRO A 335 -10.36 -18.05 -6.27
N PRO A 336 -10.75 -18.99 -5.39
CA PRO A 336 -9.82 -19.75 -4.56
C PRO A 336 -8.74 -20.52 -5.36
N HIS A 337 -9.07 -21.04 -6.54
CA HIS A 337 -8.11 -21.74 -7.40
C HIS A 337 -7.04 -20.78 -7.96
N VAL A 338 -7.39 -19.52 -8.23
CA VAL A 338 -6.44 -18.48 -8.64
C VAL A 338 -5.45 -18.15 -7.51
N ILE A 339 -5.96 -18.05 -6.26
CA ILE A 339 -5.09 -17.88 -5.08
C ILE A 339 -4.13 -19.07 -4.93
N THR A 340 -4.60 -20.29 -5.16
CA THR A 340 -3.75 -21.48 -5.12
C THR A 340 -2.67 -21.43 -6.19
N ARG A 341 -2.98 -21.01 -7.42
CA ARG A 341 -1.99 -20.78 -8.49
C ARG A 341 -0.97 -19.72 -8.11
N LEU A 342 -1.43 -18.59 -7.54
CA LEU A 342 -0.55 -17.51 -7.09
C LEU A 342 0.47 -17.99 -6.06
N ARG A 343 0.00 -18.74 -5.04
CA ARG A 343 0.89 -19.30 -3.99
C ARG A 343 1.97 -20.20 -4.57
N LYS A 344 1.67 -21.00 -5.59
CA LYS A 344 2.67 -21.81 -6.30
C LYS A 344 3.71 -20.96 -7.05
N ILE A 345 3.28 -19.86 -7.67
CA ILE A 345 4.19 -18.91 -8.33
C ILE A 345 5.11 -18.25 -7.30
N MET A 346 4.58 -17.90 -6.14
CA MET A 346 5.36 -17.25 -5.07
C MET A 346 6.39 -18.20 -4.46
N ASN A 347 6.02 -19.47 -4.26
CA ASN A 347 6.83 -20.50 -3.59
C ASN A 347 7.09 -21.70 -4.52
N PRO A 348 7.96 -21.59 -5.54
CA PRO A 348 8.14 -22.61 -6.56
C PRO A 348 8.83 -23.91 -6.06
N GLY A 349 9.22 -23.98 -4.79
CA GLY A 349 9.83 -25.15 -4.15
C GLY A 349 9.05 -25.68 -2.96
N GLY A 350 7.81 -25.22 -2.75
CA GLY A 350 6.94 -25.63 -1.63
C GLY A 350 5.99 -26.75 -2.00
#